data_973d38fd57d3021ec30d8d7e1545a7ac
#
_entry.id   973d38fd57d3021ec30d8d7e1545a7ac
#
_cell.length_a   1.000
_cell.length_b   1.000
_cell.length_c   1.000
_cell.angle_alpha   90.00
_cell.angle_beta   90.00
_cell.angle_gamma   90.00
#
_symmetry.space_group_name_H-M   'P 1'
#
loop_
_entity.id
_entity.type
_entity.pdbx_description
1 polymer ?
#
loop_
_entity_poly.entity_id
_entity_poly.type
_entity_poly.pdbx_seq_one_letter_code
_entity_poly.pdbx_strand_id
1 'polypeptide(L)'
;MAERNSGETVDRIKELASRHHIAVAGSFIADTGGSLYNRGFFIEPNGDETFEDKRHLFSMAGEDKVFSHGYRRMRIRYRGWNLVMIECYDVRFPVWCRNVDNEYDTLIVVANWPEVRIDAWNKLLPARAIENQAYVCGVNCQGTDDNGYRYVDASQVIDFKGRDISIRVEDSGLIYATLVRDKLDGFRAKFPAWRDADPFKLI
;
A
#
# COMPACT_ATOMS: atom_id res chain seq x y z
N MET A 1 -1.01 -17.10 -14.89
CA MET A 1 -0.61 -16.03 -13.96
C MET A 1 -1.70 -15.67 -12.93
N ALA A 2 -2.98 -15.79 -13.26
CA ALA A 2 -4.05 -15.58 -12.26
C ALA A 2 -4.15 -16.79 -11.33
N GLU A 3 -4.25 -16.57 -10.02
CA GLU A 3 -4.28 -17.62 -9.00
C GLU A 3 -5.43 -17.41 -8.01
N ARG A 4 -5.84 -18.49 -7.34
CA ARG A 4 -6.73 -18.41 -6.18
C ARG A 4 -5.95 -17.98 -4.94
N ASN A 5 -6.65 -17.58 -3.86
CA ASN A 5 -5.99 -17.26 -2.58
C ASN A 5 -5.18 -18.42 -1.98
N SER A 6 -5.43 -19.66 -2.44
CA SER A 6 -4.68 -20.87 -2.12
C SER A 6 -3.76 -21.31 -3.25
N GLY A 7 -3.28 -20.39 -4.07
CA GLY A 7 -2.36 -20.67 -5.16
C GLY A 7 -0.90 -20.76 -4.72
N GLU A 8 -0.06 -21.25 -5.62
CA GLU A 8 1.38 -21.49 -5.36
C GLU A 8 2.12 -20.23 -4.87
N THR A 9 1.80 -19.06 -5.45
CA THR A 9 2.41 -17.78 -5.05
C THR A 9 2.12 -17.45 -3.58
N VAL A 10 0.84 -17.58 -3.17
CA VAL A 10 0.42 -17.30 -1.79
C VAL A 10 1.08 -18.29 -0.83
N ASP A 11 1.10 -19.58 -1.15
CA ASP A 11 1.71 -20.61 -0.32
C ASP A 11 3.22 -20.35 -0.14
N ARG A 12 3.92 -19.97 -1.21
CA ARG A 12 5.34 -19.62 -1.14
C ARG A 12 5.60 -18.37 -0.29
N ILE A 13 4.72 -17.37 -0.35
CA ILE A 13 4.82 -16.19 0.50
C ILE A 13 4.62 -16.54 1.97
N LYS A 14 3.66 -17.43 2.29
CA LYS A 14 3.45 -17.95 3.65
C LYS A 14 4.70 -18.66 4.19
N GLU A 15 5.33 -19.50 3.38
CA GLU A 15 6.59 -20.14 3.76
C GLU A 15 7.70 -19.12 4.07
N LEU A 16 7.85 -18.09 3.24
CA LEU A 16 8.84 -17.05 3.45
C LEU A 16 8.52 -16.23 4.71
N ALA A 17 7.27 -15.81 4.89
CA ALA A 17 6.81 -15.06 6.06
C ALA A 17 7.11 -15.83 7.36
N SER A 18 6.76 -17.11 7.39
CA SER A 18 7.00 -17.99 8.55
C SER A 18 8.51 -18.22 8.79
N ARG A 19 9.26 -18.58 7.75
CA ARG A 19 10.70 -18.86 7.84
C ARG A 19 11.51 -17.68 8.37
N HIS A 20 11.17 -16.47 7.93
CA HIS A 20 11.90 -15.25 8.29
C HIS A 20 11.25 -14.46 9.44
N HIS A 21 10.13 -14.95 10.00
CA HIS A 21 9.39 -14.29 11.09
C HIS A 21 8.98 -12.85 10.77
N ILE A 22 8.60 -12.58 9.50
CA ILE A 22 8.15 -11.27 9.00
C ILE A 22 6.75 -11.36 8.43
N ALA A 23 6.01 -10.24 8.44
CA ALA A 23 4.83 -10.11 7.61
C ALA A 23 5.24 -9.67 6.20
N VAL A 24 4.50 -10.13 5.19
CA VAL A 24 4.72 -9.78 3.78
C VAL A 24 3.46 -9.18 3.20
N ALA A 25 3.59 -8.04 2.53
CA ALA A 25 2.50 -7.36 1.85
C ALA A 25 2.81 -7.19 0.36
N GLY A 26 1.79 -7.30 -0.48
CA GLY A 26 1.93 -7.18 -1.93
C GLY A 26 0.58 -7.30 -2.64
N SER A 27 0.61 -7.51 -3.96
CA SER A 27 -0.60 -7.81 -4.73
C SER A 27 -0.34 -8.86 -5.81
N PHE A 28 -1.40 -9.53 -6.23
CA PHE A 28 -1.37 -10.53 -7.29
C PHE A 28 -2.68 -10.50 -8.08
N ILE A 29 -2.71 -11.19 -9.22
CA ILE A 29 -3.93 -11.36 -10.01
C ILE A 29 -4.70 -12.55 -9.43
N ALA A 30 -5.84 -12.26 -8.81
CA ALA A 30 -6.71 -13.27 -8.23
C ALA A 30 -7.79 -13.71 -9.23
N ASP A 31 -7.99 -15.03 -9.33
CA ASP A 31 -9.09 -15.65 -10.06
C ASP A 31 -10.09 -16.25 -9.07
N THR A 32 -11.32 -15.79 -9.11
CA THR A 32 -12.42 -16.30 -8.26
C THR A 32 -13.32 -17.31 -8.97
N GLY A 33 -12.93 -17.78 -10.17
CA GLY A 33 -13.70 -18.73 -10.98
C GLY A 33 -14.76 -18.08 -11.89
N GLY A 34 -14.71 -16.77 -12.06
CA GLY A 34 -15.63 -16.02 -12.94
C GLY A 34 -15.28 -14.55 -13.06
N SER A 35 -14.40 -14.07 -12.20
CA SER A 35 -13.92 -12.70 -12.24
C SER A 35 -12.47 -12.63 -11.83
N LEU A 36 -11.72 -11.74 -12.47
CA LEU A 36 -10.34 -11.43 -12.12
C LEU A 36 -10.28 -10.16 -11.26
N TYR A 37 -9.36 -10.14 -10.31
CA TYR A 37 -9.11 -9.00 -9.45
C TYR A 37 -7.62 -8.70 -9.34
N ASN A 38 -7.28 -7.44 -9.23
CA ASN A 38 -5.99 -7.04 -8.67
C ASN A 38 -6.15 -7.08 -7.15
N ARG A 39 -5.58 -8.09 -6.52
CA ARG A 39 -5.82 -8.41 -5.11
C ARG A 39 -4.60 -8.15 -4.25
N GLY A 40 -4.75 -7.26 -3.29
CA GLY A 40 -3.78 -7.05 -2.24
C GLY A 40 -3.79 -8.19 -1.23
N PHE A 41 -2.62 -8.45 -0.65
CA PHE A 41 -2.47 -9.39 0.44
C PHE A 41 -1.59 -8.83 1.56
N PHE A 42 -1.88 -9.25 2.78
CA PHE A 42 -1.00 -9.11 3.93
C PHE A 42 -0.96 -10.47 4.64
N ILE A 43 0.21 -11.08 4.70
CA ILE A 43 0.42 -12.43 5.24
C ILE A 43 1.37 -12.34 6.43
N GLU A 44 0.91 -12.81 7.58
CA GLU A 44 1.65 -12.80 8.85
C GLU A 44 2.50 -14.06 9.02
N PRO A 45 3.56 -14.02 9.84
CA PRO A 45 4.45 -15.17 10.05
C PRO A 45 3.77 -16.37 10.73
N ASN A 46 2.63 -16.17 11.40
CA ASN A 46 1.80 -17.23 11.98
C ASN A 46 0.85 -17.90 10.97
N GLY A 47 0.82 -17.38 9.74
CA GLY A 47 -0.03 -17.87 8.65
C GLY A 47 -1.37 -17.14 8.52
N ASP A 48 -1.68 -16.17 9.39
CA ASP A 48 -2.85 -15.30 9.22
C ASP A 48 -2.72 -14.48 7.93
N GLU A 49 -3.82 -14.36 7.20
CA GLU A 49 -3.86 -13.71 5.90
C GLU A 49 -5.05 -12.76 5.78
N THR A 50 -4.81 -11.62 5.16
CA THR A 50 -5.83 -10.63 4.84
C THR A 50 -5.73 -10.32 3.35
N PHE A 51 -6.89 -10.32 2.66
CA PHE A 51 -7.01 -10.00 1.24
C PHE A 51 -8.10 -8.96 1.04
N GLU A 52 -7.86 -8.02 0.14
CA GLU A 52 -8.88 -7.11 -0.40
C GLU A 52 -8.55 -6.77 -1.85
N ASP A 53 -9.58 -6.43 -2.61
CA ASP A 53 -9.43 -6.16 -4.02
C ASP A 53 -9.29 -4.65 -4.27
N LYS A 54 -8.46 -4.26 -5.22
CA LYS A 54 -8.21 -2.89 -5.65
C LYS A 54 -9.52 -2.15 -5.95
N ARG A 55 -9.65 -0.95 -5.37
CA ARG A 55 -10.86 -0.15 -5.56
C ARG A 55 -10.89 0.58 -6.89
N HIS A 56 -9.83 1.33 -7.23
CA HIS A 56 -9.80 2.17 -8.42
C HIS A 56 -8.94 1.52 -9.50
N LEU A 57 -9.62 0.97 -10.49
CA LEU A 57 -8.96 0.38 -11.66
C LEU A 57 -8.49 1.49 -12.60
N PHE A 58 -7.29 1.34 -13.15
CA PHE A 58 -6.71 2.33 -14.05
C PHE A 58 -7.30 2.18 -15.46
N SER A 59 -8.47 2.77 -15.69
CA SER A 59 -9.24 2.67 -16.94
C SER A 59 -8.48 3.17 -18.17
N MET A 60 -7.60 4.17 -18.00
CA MET A 60 -6.76 4.67 -19.10
C MET A 60 -5.82 3.61 -19.69
N ALA A 61 -5.47 2.56 -18.92
CA ALA A 61 -4.74 1.39 -19.40
C ALA A 61 -5.66 0.18 -19.64
N GLY A 62 -6.98 0.33 -19.52
CA GLY A 62 -7.94 -0.74 -19.75
C GLY A 62 -8.04 -1.76 -18.62
N GLU A 63 -7.53 -1.43 -17.41
CA GLU A 63 -7.59 -2.32 -16.25
C GLU A 63 -9.05 -2.69 -15.88
N ASP A 64 -9.98 -1.74 -16.04
CA ASP A 64 -11.41 -1.91 -15.83
C ASP A 64 -12.11 -2.86 -16.82
N LYS A 65 -11.46 -3.18 -17.94
CA LYS A 65 -11.96 -4.14 -18.92
C LYS A 65 -11.58 -5.58 -18.59
N VAL A 66 -10.60 -5.77 -17.71
CA VAL A 66 -10.02 -7.08 -17.37
C VAL A 66 -10.39 -7.45 -15.93
N PHE A 67 -10.35 -6.49 -15.00
CA PHE A 67 -10.54 -6.73 -13.58
C PHE A 67 -11.85 -6.15 -13.07
N SER A 68 -12.41 -6.81 -12.07
CA SER A 68 -13.48 -6.26 -11.23
C SER A 68 -12.88 -5.48 -10.07
N HIS A 69 -13.58 -4.43 -9.61
CA HIS A 69 -13.11 -3.61 -8.50
C HIS A 69 -13.61 -4.10 -7.14
N GLY A 70 -12.78 -3.85 -6.12
CA GLY A 70 -13.14 -4.05 -4.73
C GLY A 70 -14.00 -2.91 -4.18
N TYR A 71 -14.50 -3.12 -2.96
CA TYR A 71 -15.39 -2.18 -2.27
C TYR A 71 -14.93 -1.82 -0.86
N ARG A 72 -13.90 -2.50 -0.36
CA ARG A 72 -13.40 -2.33 1.00
C ARG A 72 -11.93 -1.94 1.00
N ARG A 73 -11.52 -1.18 2.02
CA ARG A 73 -10.11 -0.92 2.29
C ARG A 73 -9.55 -2.07 3.12
N MET A 74 -8.36 -2.55 2.76
CA MET A 74 -7.65 -3.54 3.55
C MET A 74 -7.18 -2.90 4.86
N ARG A 75 -7.78 -3.33 5.96
CA ARG A 75 -7.43 -2.91 7.32
C ARG A 75 -6.78 -4.06 8.06
N ILE A 76 -5.60 -3.81 8.60
CA ILE A 76 -4.76 -4.82 9.23
C ILE A 76 -4.39 -4.32 10.62
N ARG A 77 -4.41 -5.21 11.59
CA ARG A 77 -3.87 -4.94 12.92
C ARG A 77 -2.71 -5.89 13.18
N TYR A 78 -1.50 -5.35 13.15
CA TYR A 78 -0.28 -6.15 13.28
C TYR A 78 0.69 -5.54 14.30
N ARG A 79 1.12 -6.33 15.28
CA ARG A 79 2.06 -5.93 16.36
C ARG A 79 1.73 -4.59 17.01
N GLY A 80 0.45 -4.33 17.26
CA GLY A 80 -0.03 -3.10 17.87
C GLY A 80 -0.14 -1.89 16.94
N TRP A 81 0.16 -2.04 15.64
CA TRP A 81 -0.05 -1.03 14.62
C TRP A 81 -1.35 -1.28 13.87
N ASN A 82 -2.05 -0.19 13.54
CA ASN A 82 -3.16 -0.22 12.60
C ASN A 82 -2.63 0.19 11.22
N LEU A 83 -2.79 -0.70 10.26
CA LEU A 83 -2.30 -0.50 8.90
C LEU A 83 -3.50 -0.45 7.94
N VAL A 84 -3.41 0.38 6.92
CA VAL A 84 -4.29 0.31 5.74
C VAL A 84 -3.40 0.07 4.53
N MET A 85 -3.81 -0.84 3.65
CA MET A 85 -3.14 -1.06 2.39
C MET A 85 -4.05 -0.71 1.23
N ILE A 86 -3.47 -0.07 0.23
CA ILE A 86 -4.11 0.30 -1.05
C ILE A 86 -3.17 0.00 -2.21
N GLU A 87 -3.71 0.01 -3.43
CA GLU A 87 -2.95 -0.40 -4.60
C GLU A 87 -2.81 0.72 -5.64
N CYS A 88 -1.58 1.08 -5.94
CA CYS A 88 -1.17 1.89 -7.08
C CYS A 88 -2.07 3.14 -7.31
N TYR A 89 -2.99 3.06 -8.27
CA TYR A 89 -3.87 4.17 -8.68
C TYR A 89 -4.74 4.71 -7.55
N ASP A 90 -5.06 3.89 -6.54
CA ASP A 90 -5.84 4.28 -5.36
C ASP A 90 -5.24 5.51 -4.65
N VAL A 91 -3.91 5.67 -4.66
CA VAL A 91 -3.23 6.79 -4.01
C VAL A 91 -3.64 8.16 -4.56
N ARG A 92 -4.21 8.22 -5.78
CA ARG A 92 -4.72 9.47 -6.38
C ARG A 92 -6.01 9.96 -5.76
N PHE A 93 -6.72 9.13 -5.04
CA PHE A 93 -8.05 9.42 -4.51
C PHE A 93 -7.99 9.75 -3.01
N PRO A 94 -7.93 11.05 -2.63
CA PRO A 94 -7.72 11.45 -1.24
C PRO A 94 -8.82 10.95 -0.31
N VAL A 95 -10.05 10.90 -0.77
CA VAL A 95 -11.19 10.39 0.04
C VAL A 95 -11.01 8.91 0.37
N TRP A 96 -10.48 8.11 -0.57
CA TRP A 96 -10.19 6.70 -0.34
C TRP A 96 -9.03 6.50 0.63
N CYS A 97 -8.03 7.38 0.60
CA CYS A 97 -6.87 7.34 1.48
C CYS A 97 -7.12 7.98 2.86
N ARG A 98 -8.29 8.62 3.06
CA ARG A 98 -8.53 9.42 4.26
C ARG A 98 -8.46 8.59 5.54
N ASN A 99 -7.70 9.09 6.52
CA ASN A 99 -7.58 8.55 7.86
C ASN A 99 -8.66 9.16 8.75
N VAL A 100 -9.79 8.47 8.87
CA VAL A 100 -10.91 8.94 9.71
C VAL A 100 -10.61 8.55 11.16
N ASP A 101 -10.67 9.52 12.07
CA ASP A 101 -10.46 9.32 13.52
C ASP A 101 -9.15 8.56 13.86
N ASN A 102 -8.10 8.76 13.07
CA ASN A 102 -6.83 8.03 13.22
C ASN A 102 -6.99 6.50 13.18
N GLU A 103 -7.88 5.99 12.33
CA GLU A 103 -8.14 4.55 12.18
C GLU A 103 -6.90 3.76 11.76
N TYR A 104 -5.89 4.43 11.17
CA TYR A 104 -4.62 3.80 10.85
C TYR A 104 -3.41 4.67 11.21
N ASP A 105 -2.29 4.01 11.41
CA ASP A 105 -0.99 4.59 11.74
C ASP A 105 -0.05 4.62 10.54
N THR A 106 -0.25 3.67 9.62
CA THR A 106 0.56 3.52 8.41
C THR A 106 -0.33 3.17 7.22
N LEU A 107 -0.13 3.89 6.13
CA LEU A 107 -0.67 3.57 4.81
C LEU A 107 0.40 2.86 3.98
N ILE A 108 0.12 1.65 3.54
CA ILE A 108 0.97 0.89 2.61
C ILE A 108 0.39 1.06 1.21
N VAL A 109 1.23 1.42 0.25
CA VAL A 109 0.87 1.59 -1.16
C VAL A 109 1.79 0.71 -2.00
N VAL A 110 1.27 -0.39 -2.52
CA VAL A 110 2.01 -1.26 -3.45
C VAL A 110 1.68 -0.89 -4.90
N ALA A 111 2.69 -0.79 -5.78
CA ALA A 111 2.45 -0.27 -7.12
C ALA A 111 3.43 -0.79 -8.17
N ASN A 112 2.92 -0.82 -9.42
CA ASN A 112 3.70 -0.75 -10.65
C ASN A 112 3.49 0.65 -11.25
N TRP A 113 4.22 1.64 -10.72
CA TRP A 113 4.07 3.05 -11.10
C TRP A 113 5.16 3.44 -12.11
N PRO A 114 4.80 3.72 -13.38
CA PRO A 114 5.80 3.94 -14.41
C PRO A 114 6.51 5.28 -14.29
N GLU A 115 7.74 5.33 -14.78
CA GLU A 115 8.65 6.48 -14.74
C GLU A 115 8.01 7.77 -15.29
N VAL A 116 7.25 7.67 -16.39
CA VAL A 116 6.58 8.82 -17.02
C VAL A 116 5.58 9.55 -16.11
N ARG A 117 5.20 8.97 -14.99
CA ARG A 117 4.29 9.55 -13.99
C ARG A 117 4.91 9.66 -12.59
N ILE A 118 6.22 9.48 -12.48
CA ILE A 118 6.91 9.39 -11.18
C ILE A 118 6.80 10.68 -10.36
N ASP A 119 6.71 11.83 -10.99
CA ASP A 119 6.50 13.11 -10.33
C ASP A 119 5.21 13.14 -9.49
N ALA A 120 4.15 12.52 -9.99
CA ALA A 120 2.90 12.43 -9.24
C ALA A 120 3.04 11.49 -8.03
N TRP A 121 3.73 10.37 -8.17
CA TRP A 121 4.05 9.45 -7.08
C TRP A 121 4.80 10.15 -5.96
N ASN A 122 5.89 10.84 -6.30
CA ASN A 122 6.76 11.56 -5.36
C ASN A 122 6.05 12.72 -4.62
N LYS A 123 4.96 13.25 -5.18
CA LYS A 123 4.16 14.30 -4.54
C LYS A 123 2.99 13.72 -3.74
N LEU A 124 2.37 12.65 -4.22
CA LEU A 124 1.20 12.07 -3.59
C LEU A 124 1.54 11.34 -2.28
N LEU A 125 2.64 10.59 -2.22
CA LEU A 125 3.01 9.89 -0.98
C LEU A 125 3.21 10.85 0.20
N PRO A 126 4.03 11.91 0.10
CA PRO A 126 4.14 12.90 1.17
C PRO A 126 2.81 13.61 1.49
N ALA A 127 1.99 13.92 0.48
CA ALA A 127 0.69 14.53 0.69
C ALA A 127 -0.22 13.62 1.53
N ARG A 128 -0.26 12.30 1.23
CA ARG A 128 -1.03 11.33 2.02
C ARG A 128 -0.51 11.22 3.46
N ALA A 129 0.79 11.29 3.66
CA ALA A 129 1.37 11.26 5.00
C ALA A 129 0.99 12.50 5.83
N ILE A 130 1.08 13.69 5.24
CA ILE A 130 0.81 14.97 5.90
C ILE A 130 -0.68 15.09 6.26
N GLU A 131 -1.57 14.93 5.28
CA GLU A 131 -3.02 15.14 5.46
C GLU A 131 -3.65 14.13 6.43
N ASN A 132 -3.07 12.94 6.53
CA ASN A 132 -3.57 11.84 7.34
C ASN A 132 -2.81 11.67 8.66
N GLN A 133 -1.76 12.46 8.88
CA GLN A 133 -0.91 12.36 10.08
C GLN A 133 -0.49 10.91 10.36
N ALA A 134 -0.01 10.21 9.32
CA ALA A 134 0.34 8.80 9.35
C ALA A 134 1.65 8.56 8.59
N TYR A 135 2.32 7.46 8.85
CA TYR A 135 3.41 6.99 7.99
C TYR A 135 2.84 6.51 6.64
N VAL A 136 3.63 6.66 5.57
CA VAL A 136 3.29 6.09 4.26
C VAL A 136 4.47 5.26 3.76
N CYS A 137 4.21 4.00 3.44
CA CYS A 137 5.15 3.09 2.81
C CYS A 137 4.74 2.89 1.36
N GLY A 138 5.38 3.62 0.44
CA GLY A 138 5.17 3.46 -1.00
C GLY A 138 6.18 2.49 -1.57
N VAL A 139 5.72 1.37 -2.11
CA VAL A 139 6.56 0.32 -2.71
C VAL A 139 6.29 0.28 -4.21
N ASN A 140 7.31 0.60 -5.00
CA ASN A 140 7.25 0.55 -6.46
C ASN A 140 8.11 -0.57 -7.01
N CYS A 141 7.68 -1.17 -8.13
CA CYS A 141 8.50 -2.11 -8.85
C CYS A 141 9.64 -1.41 -9.62
N GLN A 142 10.61 -2.20 -10.10
CA GLN A 142 11.69 -1.77 -10.97
C GLN A 142 11.75 -2.66 -12.22
N GLY A 143 12.29 -2.12 -13.31
CA GLY A 143 12.49 -2.85 -14.56
C GLY A 143 11.71 -2.26 -15.72
N THR A 144 11.46 -3.08 -16.73
CA THR A 144 10.67 -2.74 -17.92
C THR A 144 9.69 -3.87 -18.17
N ASP A 145 8.43 -3.57 -18.42
CA ASP A 145 7.42 -4.57 -18.78
C ASP A 145 7.42 -4.90 -20.28
N ASP A 146 6.65 -5.91 -20.67
CA ASP A 146 6.54 -6.36 -22.06
C ASP A 146 5.94 -5.31 -23.00
N ASN A 147 5.29 -4.26 -22.46
CA ASN A 147 4.76 -3.14 -23.23
C ASN A 147 5.78 -1.98 -23.36
N GLY A 148 6.98 -2.15 -22.81
CA GLY A 148 8.06 -1.14 -22.84
C GLY A 148 7.92 -0.03 -21.79
N TYR A 149 7.01 -0.13 -20.85
CA TYR A 149 6.96 0.83 -19.73
C TYR A 149 8.13 0.57 -18.77
N ARG A 150 8.87 1.63 -18.51
CA ARG A 150 9.97 1.62 -17.56
C ARG A 150 9.46 1.97 -16.15
N TYR A 151 9.97 1.25 -15.17
CA TYR A 151 9.74 1.45 -13.74
C TYR A 151 11.07 1.71 -13.06
N VAL A 152 11.12 2.74 -12.22
CA VAL A 152 12.35 3.19 -11.56
C VAL A 152 12.30 2.95 -10.06
N ASP A 153 13.45 2.91 -9.41
CA ASP A 153 13.55 2.85 -7.95
C ASP A 153 12.99 4.12 -7.32
N ALA A 154 11.73 4.08 -6.99
CA ALA A 154 10.98 5.17 -6.39
C ALA A 154 10.22 4.76 -5.13
N SER A 155 10.58 3.62 -4.54
CA SER A 155 10.06 3.22 -3.24
C SER A 155 10.49 4.20 -2.17
N GLN A 156 9.58 4.55 -1.26
CA GLN A 156 9.80 5.56 -0.22
C GLN A 156 9.05 5.17 1.07
N VAL A 157 9.64 5.50 2.22
CA VAL A 157 8.95 5.50 3.50
C VAL A 157 8.91 6.92 4.01
N ILE A 158 7.71 7.46 4.13
CA ILE A 158 7.45 8.87 4.46
C ILE A 158 6.92 8.95 5.90
N ASP A 159 7.48 9.87 6.69
CA ASP A 159 6.96 10.17 8.03
C ASP A 159 5.68 11.03 7.97
N PHE A 160 4.98 11.13 9.09
CA PHE A 160 3.73 11.90 9.25
C PHE A 160 3.91 13.43 9.07
N LYS A 161 5.12 13.91 8.78
CA LYS A 161 5.44 15.30 8.38
C LYS A 161 5.79 15.43 6.91
N GLY A 162 5.67 14.34 6.15
CA GLY A 162 5.98 14.31 4.72
C GLY A 162 7.45 14.17 4.38
N ARG A 163 8.31 13.75 5.31
CA ARG A 163 9.75 13.57 5.09
C ARG A 163 10.04 12.15 4.69
N ASP A 164 10.86 11.97 3.68
CA ASP A 164 11.41 10.65 3.35
C ASP A 164 12.40 10.23 4.45
N ILE A 165 12.11 9.10 5.09
CA ILE A 165 12.94 8.47 6.13
C ILE A 165 13.55 7.15 5.67
N SER A 166 13.50 6.87 4.36
CA SER A 166 14.05 5.66 3.77
C SER A 166 15.57 5.61 3.91
N ILE A 167 16.07 4.47 4.30
CA ILE A 167 17.49 4.12 4.20
C ILE A 167 17.63 3.14 3.05
N ARG A 168 18.38 3.52 2.02
CA ARG A 168 18.60 2.70 0.82
C ARG A 168 19.79 1.77 1.04
N VAL A 169 19.63 0.52 0.63
CA VAL A 169 20.73 -0.45 0.59
C VAL A 169 21.33 -0.39 -0.81
N GLU A 170 22.59 0.01 -0.89
CA GLU A 170 23.31 0.18 -2.16
C GLU A 170 23.25 -1.10 -3.01
N ASP A 171 23.05 -0.96 -4.31
CA ASP A 171 22.99 -2.02 -5.32
C ASP A 171 22.00 -3.17 -5.07
N SER A 172 21.05 -3.01 -4.16
CA SER A 172 20.11 -4.09 -3.82
C SER A 172 18.66 -3.83 -4.25
N GLY A 173 18.31 -2.57 -4.55
CA GLY A 173 16.93 -2.14 -4.73
C GLY A 173 16.08 -2.18 -3.45
N LEU A 174 16.70 -2.46 -2.30
CA LEU A 174 16.03 -2.50 -1.01
C LEU A 174 16.07 -1.14 -0.32
N ILE A 175 14.97 -0.82 0.34
CA ILE A 175 14.89 0.28 1.30
C ILE A 175 14.34 -0.25 2.62
N TYR A 176 14.72 0.37 3.71
CA TYR A 176 14.12 0.12 5.02
C TYR A 176 13.97 1.42 5.81
N ALA A 177 13.09 1.39 6.80
CA ALA A 177 12.91 2.46 7.77
C ALA A 177 12.42 1.91 9.10
N THR A 178 12.64 2.67 10.17
CA THR A 178 12.07 2.37 11.48
C THR A 178 10.90 3.31 11.76
N LEU A 179 9.71 2.75 11.93
CA LEU A 179 8.53 3.48 12.35
C LEU A 179 8.49 3.53 13.89
N VAL A 180 8.29 4.71 14.45
CA VAL A 180 8.34 4.93 15.90
C VAL A 180 6.97 5.40 16.40
N ARG A 181 6.27 4.55 17.14
CA ARG A 181 4.92 4.81 17.67
C ARG A 181 4.87 6.09 18.48
N ASP A 182 5.73 6.24 19.46
CA ASP A 182 5.73 7.39 20.38
C ASP A 182 5.90 8.73 19.65
N LYS A 183 6.64 8.74 18.53
CA LYS A 183 6.80 9.94 17.70
C LYS A 183 5.51 10.31 16.99
N LEU A 184 4.78 9.33 16.46
CA LEU A 184 3.49 9.54 15.81
C LEU A 184 2.45 10.02 16.81
N ASP A 185 2.31 9.33 17.92
CA ASP A 185 1.33 9.65 18.96
C ASP A 185 1.59 11.03 19.58
N GLY A 186 2.87 11.34 19.87
CA GLY A 186 3.29 12.65 20.35
C GLY A 186 3.03 13.77 19.34
N PHE A 187 3.16 13.50 18.03
CA PHE A 187 2.84 14.47 17.00
C PHE A 187 1.33 14.73 16.92
N ARG A 188 0.51 13.67 16.86
CA ARG A 188 -0.96 13.76 16.85
C ARG A 188 -1.53 14.46 18.08
N ALA A 189 -0.90 14.25 19.25
CA ALA A 189 -1.30 14.93 20.48
C ALA A 189 -0.99 16.43 20.46
N LYS A 190 0.18 16.83 19.91
CA LYS A 190 0.61 18.23 19.83
C LYS A 190 -0.08 19.01 18.72
N PHE A 191 -0.46 18.35 17.64
CA PHE A 191 -1.11 18.94 16.47
C PHE A 191 -2.30 18.07 16.04
N PRO A 192 -3.43 18.14 16.75
CA PRO A 192 -4.58 17.25 16.54
C PRO A 192 -5.48 17.71 15.38
N ALA A 193 -4.90 18.07 14.22
CA ALA A 193 -5.63 18.59 13.05
C ALA A 193 -6.71 17.61 12.52
N TRP A 194 -6.57 16.32 12.80
CA TRP A 194 -7.58 15.30 12.43
C TRP A 194 -8.95 15.55 13.08
N ARG A 195 -9.01 16.30 14.22
CA ARG A 195 -10.27 16.64 14.92
C ARG A 195 -11.11 17.69 14.21
N ASP A 196 -10.46 18.46 13.34
CA ASP A 196 -11.10 19.53 12.57
C ASP A 196 -11.60 19.03 11.20
N ALA A 197 -11.45 17.73 10.94
CA ALA A 197 -11.84 17.14 9.65
C ALA A 197 -13.36 17.03 9.53
N ASP A 198 -13.86 17.38 8.36
CA ASP A 198 -15.27 17.19 8.04
C ASP A 198 -15.63 15.69 7.98
N PRO A 199 -16.81 15.31 8.50
CA PRO A 199 -17.32 13.96 8.33
C PRO A 199 -17.73 13.71 6.88
N PHE A 200 -17.44 12.52 6.37
CA PHE A 200 -17.90 12.08 5.06
C PHE A 200 -18.22 10.58 5.07
N LYS A 201 -18.94 10.11 4.06
CA LYS A 201 -19.25 8.70 3.87
C LYS A 201 -18.89 8.29 2.44
N LEU A 202 -18.15 7.20 2.30
CA LEU A 202 -17.99 6.50 1.03
C LEU A 202 -19.29 5.75 0.74
N ILE A 203 -19.85 5.93 -0.46
CA ILE A 203 -21.10 5.32 -0.94
C ILE A 203 -20.75 4.17 -1.87
#